data_69264355337ee3e5324ed8b00873a28e
#
_entry.id   69264355337ee3e5324ed8b00873a28e
#
_cell.length_a   1.000
_cell.length_b   1.000
_cell.length_c   1.000
_cell.angle_alpha   90.00
_cell.angle_beta   90.00
_cell.angle_gamma   90.00
#
_symmetry.space_group_name_H-M   'P 1'
#
loop_
_entity.id
_entity.type
_entity.pdbx_description
1 polymer ?
#
loop_
_entity_poly.entity_id
_entity_poly.type
_entity_poly.pdbx_seq_one_letter_code
_entity_poly.pdbx_strand_id
1 'polypeptide(L)'
;SKVPHIDSVEEFRIPLTEQSLAGFCAKYLRPVSIADAYNIAELQGVHPSLVHVTSYDKRTGFKTKQVLTYPIVADNKYLMGVFQLLNKKSGARFTRKEEESVAEIAKALGIAFFNLRKISKKTQTKFDRLVTNSRITQKELDNAIAESRKGVSDFESILIERYKVPKLEIGKSLAQFHKCPYIE
;
A
#
# COMPACT_ATOMS: atom_id res chain seq x y z
N SER A 1 16.73 21.15 14.85
CA SER A 1 16.57 20.77 13.44
C SER A 1 15.08 20.75 13.12
N LYS A 2 14.63 21.68 12.28
CA LYS A 2 13.24 21.72 11.83
C LYS A 2 13.04 20.52 10.91
N VAL A 3 12.14 19.61 11.30
CA VAL A 3 11.57 18.64 10.37
C VAL A 3 10.79 19.47 9.35
N PRO A 4 11.03 19.34 8.03
CA PRO A 4 10.25 20.07 7.06
C PRO A 4 8.79 19.63 7.22
N HIS A 5 7.89 20.60 7.41
CA HIS A 5 6.46 20.39 7.38
C HIS A 5 6.13 20.00 5.92
N ILE A 6 5.77 18.75 5.70
CA ILE A 6 5.34 18.31 4.37
C ILE A 6 3.85 18.60 4.29
N ASP A 7 3.51 19.78 3.76
CA ASP A 7 2.12 20.21 3.59
C ASP A 7 1.36 19.46 2.49
N SER A 8 2.07 18.66 1.68
CA SER A 8 1.48 17.75 0.71
C SER A 8 2.37 16.52 0.51
N VAL A 9 1.81 15.34 0.63
CA VAL A 9 2.46 14.09 0.22
C VAL A 9 2.26 13.96 -1.27
N GLU A 10 3.25 14.40 -2.07
CA GLU A 10 3.24 14.11 -3.50
C GLU A 10 3.56 12.64 -3.73
N GLU A 11 2.63 11.92 -4.35
CA GLU A 11 2.89 10.58 -4.84
C GLU A 11 3.89 10.66 -6.00
N PHE A 12 4.98 9.92 -5.89
CA PHE A 12 5.93 9.75 -6.99
C PHE A 12 6.19 8.27 -7.27
N ARG A 13 6.40 7.94 -8.53
CA ARG A 13 6.61 6.56 -8.97
C ARG A 13 8.09 6.28 -9.17
N ILE A 14 8.58 5.22 -8.54
CA ILE A 14 9.96 4.74 -8.69
C ILE A 14 9.93 3.43 -9.48
N PRO A 15 10.73 3.29 -10.55
CA PRO A 15 10.87 2.02 -11.25
C PRO A 15 11.46 0.95 -10.32
N LEU A 16 10.95 -0.28 -10.39
CA LEU A 16 11.48 -1.43 -9.66
C LEU A 16 12.73 -1.98 -10.35
N THR A 17 13.79 -1.17 -10.41
CA THR A 17 15.07 -1.53 -11.00
C THR A 17 16.18 -1.54 -9.96
N GLU A 18 17.28 -2.20 -10.24
CA GLU A 18 18.48 -2.22 -9.38
C GLU A 18 19.21 -0.90 -9.28
N GLN A 19 18.77 0.13 -10.01
CA GLN A 19 19.42 1.45 -10.01
C GLN A 19 19.13 2.28 -8.75
N SER A 20 18.02 2.01 -8.06
CA SER A 20 17.70 2.69 -6.81
C SER A 20 17.71 1.74 -5.62
N LEU A 21 18.04 2.26 -4.42
CA LEU A 21 18.03 1.47 -3.17
C LEU A 21 16.69 0.79 -2.92
N ALA A 22 15.59 1.51 -3.10
CA ALA A 22 14.25 0.97 -2.95
C ALA A 22 13.92 -0.09 -4.01
N GLY A 23 14.25 0.19 -5.28
CA GLY A 23 14.05 -0.73 -6.39
C GLY A 23 14.88 -2.00 -6.25
N PHE A 24 16.17 -1.88 -5.89
CA PHE A 24 17.02 -3.03 -5.59
C PHE A 24 16.42 -3.88 -4.46
N CYS A 25 16.08 -3.26 -3.33
CA CYS A 25 15.47 -3.94 -2.19
C CYS A 25 14.17 -4.67 -2.59
N ALA A 26 13.32 -4.02 -3.38
CA ALA A 26 12.08 -4.60 -3.88
C ALA A 26 12.30 -5.79 -4.83
N LYS A 27 13.24 -5.64 -5.76
CA LYS A 27 13.54 -6.65 -6.79
C LYS A 27 14.17 -7.91 -6.21
N TYR A 28 15.15 -7.73 -5.30
CA TYR A 28 15.92 -8.84 -4.75
C TYR A 28 15.42 -9.32 -3.37
N LEU A 29 14.43 -8.67 -2.79
CA LEU A 29 13.91 -8.94 -1.44
C LEU A 29 15.04 -8.94 -0.38
N ARG A 30 16.04 -8.08 -0.56
CA ARG A 30 17.22 -7.98 0.31
C ARG A 30 17.29 -6.61 0.97
N PRO A 31 17.53 -6.56 2.29
CA PRO A 31 17.79 -5.29 2.96
C PRO A 31 19.12 -4.70 2.49
N VAL A 32 19.21 -3.36 2.53
CA VAL A 32 20.40 -2.60 2.20
C VAL A 32 20.63 -1.55 3.26
N SER A 33 21.85 -1.51 3.81
CA SER A 33 22.29 -0.51 4.79
C SER A 33 23.49 0.24 4.24
N ILE A 34 23.33 1.55 4.03
CA ILE A 34 24.33 2.46 3.45
C ILE A 34 24.69 3.51 4.48
N ALA A 35 25.98 3.76 4.68
CA ALA A 35 26.49 4.80 5.57
C ALA A 35 26.52 6.18 4.91
N ASP A 36 26.81 6.23 3.61
CA ASP A 36 26.76 7.46 2.83
C ASP A 36 26.27 7.19 1.40
N ALA A 37 25.03 7.62 1.10
CA ALA A 37 24.42 7.46 -0.22
C ALA A 37 25.15 8.22 -1.34
N TYR A 38 26.03 9.18 -1.00
CA TYR A 38 26.91 9.86 -1.96
C TYR A 38 28.22 9.11 -2.20
N ASN A 39 28.51 8.07 -1.43
CA ASN A 39 29.70 7.23 -1.65
C ASN A 39 29.40 6.19 -2.74
N ILE A 40 29.86 6.48 -3.94
CA ILE A 40 29.64 5.61 -5.11
C ILE A 40 30.26 4.21 -4.90
N ALA A 41 31.42 4.12 -4.27
CA ALA A 41 32.09 2.85 -4.02
C ALA A 41 31.26 1.97 -3.05
N GLU A 42 30.62 2.56 -2.03
CA GLU A 42 29.75 1.84 -1.12
C GLU A 42 28.49 1.31 -1.84
N LEU A 43 27.88 2.15 -2.69
CA LEU A 43 26.72 1.75 -3.49
C LEU A 43 27.05 0.61 -4.45
N GLN A 44 28.16 0.76 -5.21
CA GLN A 44 28.62 -0.25 -6.18
C GLN A 44 29.08 -1.54 -5.51
N GLY A 45 29.51 -1.48 -4.25
CA GLY A 45 29.79 -2.66 -3.43
C GLY A 45 28.55 -3.49 -3.11
N VAL A 46 27.36 -2.88 -3.14
CA VAL A 46 26.08 -3.59 -3.03
C VAL A 46 25.64 -4.14 -4.39
N HIS A 47 25.63 -3.28 -5.40
CA HIS A 47 25.31 -3.66 -6.79
C HIS A 47 25.91 -2.65 -7.78
N PRO A 48 26.54 -3.10 -8.89
CA PRO A 48 27.22 -2.21 -9.84
C PRO A 48 26.35 -1.12 -10.47
N SER A 49 25.05 -1.40 -10.66
CA SER A 49 24.10 -0.44 -11.25
C SER A 49 23.48 0.52 -10.24
N LEU A 50 23.80 0.38 -8.93
CA LEU A 50 23.17 1.17 -7.89
C LEU A 50 23.70 2.60 -7.90
N VAL A 51 22.80 3.57 -7.94
CA VAL A 51 23.13 5.00 -7.92
C VAL A 51 22.21 5.75 -6.94
N HIS A 52 22.72 6.84 -6.38
CA HIS A 52 21.90 7.77 -5.62
C HIS A 52 21.37 8.89 -6.53
N VAL A 53 20.03 8.93 -6.68
CA VAL A 53 19.37 9.96 -7.49
C VAL A 53 19.21 11.23 -6.63
N THR A 54 20.08 12.21 -6.87
CA THR A 54 20.15 13.46 -6.06
C THR A 54 19.06 14.48 -6.39
N SER A 55 18.22 14.25 -7.39
CA SER A 55 17.17 15.20 -7.79
C SER A 55 16.17 15.50 -6.67
N TYR A 56 15.84 14.50 -5.86
CA TYR A 56 14.96 14.64 -4.72
C TYR A 56 15.63 15.49 -3.61
N ASP A 57 16.88 15.19 -3.28
CA ASP A 57 17.66 15.95 -2.31
C ASP A 57 17.77 17.43 -2.71
N LYS A 58 18.03 17.69 -4.00
CA LYS A 58 18.10 19.05 -4.54
C LYS A 58 16.76 19.79 -4.45
N ARG A 59 15.65 19.12 -4.71
CA ARG A 59 14.31 19.69 -4.67
C ARG A 59 13.85 20.01 -3.26
N THR A 60 14.14 19.13 -2.29
CA THR A 60 13.68 19.25 -0.91
C THR A 60 14.68 19.95 0.00
N GLY A 61 15.93 20.14 -0.42
CA GLY A 61 17.02 20.59 0.44
C GLY A 61 17.46 19.57 1.49
N PHE A 62 16.89 18.37 1.47
CA PHE A 62 17.21 17.29 2.41
C PHE A 62 18.32 16.41 1.84
N LYS A 63 19.52 16.49 2.43
CA LYS A 63 20.65 15.68 1.99
C LYS A 63 20.59 14.28 2.59
N THR A 64 20.26 13.29 1.78
CA THR A 64 20.21 11.89 2.18
C THR A 64 21.60 11.30 2.32
N LYS A 65 21.97 10.85 3.52
CA LYS A 65 23.26 10.19 3.80
C LYS A 65 23.05 8.73 4.18
N GLN A 66 22.74 8.48 5.46
CA GLN A 66 22.52 7.11 5.93
C GLN A 66 21.16 6.60 5.43
N VAL A 67 21.16 5.42 4.85
CA VAL A 67 19.95 4.78 4.35
C VAL A 67 19.90 3.33 4.82
N LEU A 68 18.81 2.96 5.48
CA LEU A 68 18.45 1.57 5.74
C LEU A 68 17.16 1.26 5.01
N THR A 69 17.23 0.37 4.05
CA THR A 69 16.09 -0.05 3.23
C THR A 69 15.75 -1.50 3.53
N TYR A 70 14.49 -1.79 3.80
CA TYR A 70 14.03 -3.12 4.17
C TYR A 70 12.79 -3.54 3.38
N PRO A 71 12.72 -4.78 2.83
CA PRO A 71 11.55 -5.25 2.11
C PRO A 71 10.45 -5.64 3.12
N ILE A 72 9.24 -5.19 2.87
CA ILE A 72 8.05 -5.61 3.60
C ILE A 72 7.46 -6.80 2.84
N VAL A 73 7.57 -8.00 3.40
CA VAL A 73 7.21 -9.24 2.71
C VAL A 73 6.16 -9.99 3.53
N ALA A 74 5.14 -10.50 2.86
CA ALA A 74 4.19 -11.43 3.47
C ALA A 74 4.80 -12.85 3.57
N ASP A 75 4.19 -13.73 4.37
CA ASP A 75 4.70 -15.07 4.68
C ASP A 75 5.00 -15.94 3.44
N ASN A 76 4.33 -15.70 2.33
CA ASN A 76 4.55 -16.38 1.04
C ASN A 76 5.60 -15.70 0.15
N LYS A 77 6.47 -14.89 0.71
CA LYS A 77 7.47 -14.07 -0.01
C LYS A 77 6.85 -13.04 -0.99
N TYR A 78 5.61 -12.66 -0.78
CA TYR A 78 4.96 -11.66 -1.59
C TYR A 78 5.36 -10.26 -1.14
N LEU A 79 5.98 -9.48 -2.03
CA LEU A 79 6.38 -8.11 -1.72
C LEU A 79 5.14 -7.22 -1.52
N MET A 80 5.04 -6.62 -0.35
CA MET A 80 3.98 -5.68 0.01
C MET A 80 4.42 -4.23 -0.10
N GLY A 81 5.73 -3.97 0.04
CA GLY A 81 6.32 -2.65 -0.02
C GLY A 81 7.78 -2.64 0.38
N VAL A 82 8.34 -1.45 0.48
CA VAL A 82 9.71 -1.22 0.96
C VAL A 82 9.66 -0.15 2.04
N PHE A 83 10.37 -0.38 3.12
CA PHE A 83 10.51 0.53 4.24
C PHE A 83 11.90 1.17 4.19
N GLN A 84 11.98 2.51 4.27
CA GLN A 84 13.24 3.23 4.27
C GLN A 84 13.38 4.13 5.50
N LEU A 85 14.50 4.01 6.21
CA LEU A 85 14.94 4.97 7.22
C LEU A 85 16.10 5.78 6.67
N LEU A 86 15.98 7.09 6.80
CA LEU A 86 16.95 8.04 6.27
C LEU A 86 17.56 8.86 7.42
N ASN A 87 18.85 9.14 7.34
CA ASN A 87 19.56 10.08 8.19
C ASN A 87 19.35 9.87 9.70
N LYS A 88 20.01 8.87 10.24
CA LYS A 88 20.04 8.63 11.68
C LYS A 88 20.49 9.88 12.45
N LYS A 89 19.80 10.24 13.53
CA LYS A 89 20.10 11.44 14.34
C LYS A 89 21.56 11.51 14.84
N SER A 90 22.18 10.37 15.14
CA SER A 90 23.58 10.29 15.53
C SER A 90 24.57 10.53 14.38
N GLY A 91 24.11 10.57 13.13
CA GLY A 91 24.95 10.68 11.94
C GLY A 91 25.79 9.44 11.62
N ALA A 92 25.66 8.37 12.40
CA ALA A 92 26.39 7.13 12.20
C ALA A 92 25.60 6.13 11.35
N ARG A 93 26.28 5.10 10.82
CA ARG A 93 25.65 3.94 10.16
C ARG A 93 24.62 3.28 11.10
N PHE A 94 23.58 2.70 10.52
CA PHE A 94 22.66 1.85 11.27
C PHE A 94 23.41 0.64 11.85
N THR A 95 23.20 0.37 13.14
CA THR A 95 23.80 -0.76 13.83
C THR A 95 23.02 -2.03 13.55
N ARG A 96 23.65 -3.18 13.74
CA ARG A 96 23.00 -4.48 13.60
C ARG A 96 21.73 -4.62 14.44
N LYS A 97 21.74 -4.11 15.68
CA LYS A 97 20.55 -4.11 16.55
C LYS A 97 19.41 -3.30 15.99
N GLU A 98 19.70 -2.15 15.36
CA GLU A 98 18.67 -1.33 14.70
C GLU A 98 18.15 -2.01 13.43
N GLU A 99 19.02 -2.67 12.67
CA GLU A 99 18.63 -3.45 11.50
C GLU A 99 17.71 -4.63 11.89
N GLU A 100 18.02 -5.33 13.00
CA GLU A 100 17.16 -6.38 13.55
C GLU A 100 15.79 -5.85 13.98
N SER A 101 15.73 -4.68 14.66
CA SER A 101 14.47 -4.04 15.03
C SER A 101 13.64 -3.65 13.80
N VAL A 102 14.28 -3.13 12.75
CA VAL A 102 13.61 -2.80 11.49
C VAL A 102 13.09 -4.06 10.78
N ALA A 103 13.82 -5.17 10.85
CA ALA A 103 13.38 -6.46 10.33
C ALA A 103 12.08 -6.95 10.98
N GLU A 104 11.98 -6.84 12.32
CA GLU A 104 10.77 -7.19 13.06
C GLU A 104 9.59 -6.30 12.68
N ILE A 105 9.81 -4.99 12.57
CA ILE A 105 8.78 -4.05 12.13
C ILE A 105 8.32 -4.37 10.70
N ALA A 106 9.25 -4.62 9.78
CA ALA A 106 8.93 -4.95 8.40
C ALA A 106 8.11 -6.25 8.30
N LYS A 107 8.43 -7.26 9.13
CA LYS A 107 7.66 -8.50 9.23
C LYS A 107 6.24 -8.26 9.74
N ALA A 108 6.08 -7.47 10.80
CA ALA A 108 4.77 -7.12 11.34
C ALA A 108 3.91 -6.35 10.32
N LEU A 109 4.51 -5.38 9.61
CA LEU A 109 3.86 -4.66 8.52
C LEU A 109 3.45 -5.58 7.36
N GLY A 110 4.29 -6.56 7.01
CA GLY A 110 3.97 -7.55 5.98
C GLY A 110 2.70 -8.34 6.29
N ILE A 111 2.59 -8.81 7.53
CA ILE A 111 1.39 -9.52 8.02
C ILE A 111 0.16 -8.59 8.01
N ALA A 112 0.32 -7.37 8.54
CA ALA A 112 -0.77 -6.41 8.61
C ALA A 112 -1.31 -6.04 7.22
N PHE A 113 -0.44 -5.68 6.28
CA PHE A 113 -0.82 -5.32 4.91
C PHE A 113 -1.43 -6.49 4.14
N PHE A 114 -0.91 -7.70 4.35
CA PHE A 114 -1.49 -8.90 3.75
C PHE A 114 -2.91 -9.16 4.24
N ASN A 115 -3.15 -9.01 5.54
CA ASN A 115 -4.48 -9.15 6.13
C ASN A 115 -5.44 -8.06 5.64
N LEU A 116 -5.00 -6.79 5.60
CA LEU A 116 -5.79 -5.69 5.03
C LEU A 116 -6.17 -5.97 3.57
N ARG A 117 -5.22 -6.45 2.76
CA ARG A 117 -5.49 -6.80 1.37
C ARG A 117 -6.47 -7.97 1.21
N LYS A 118 -6.41 -8.98 2.11
CA LYS A 118 -7.39 -10.06 2.16
C LYS A 118 -8.78 -9.54 2.49
N ILE A 119 -8.89 -8.66 3.47
CA ILE A 119 -10.15 -8.03 3.87
C ILE A 119 -10.70 -7.22 2.70
N SER A 120 -9.90 -6.35 2.08
CA SER A 120 -10.30 -5.53 0.93
C SER A 120 -10.74 -6.37 -0.28
N LYS A 121 -10.09 -7.52 -0.55
CA LYS A 121 -10.51 -8.43 -1.61
C LYS A 121 -11.76 -9.22 -1.27
N LYS A 122 -11.99 -9.51 0.02
CA LYS A 122 -13.15 -10.28 0.48
C LYS A 122 -14.44 -9.45 0.48
N THR A 123 -14.31 -8.12 0.44
CA THR A 123 -15.43 -7.16 0.53
C THR A 123 -15.84 -6.54 -0.81
N GLN A 124 -15.18 -6.82 -1.93
CA GLN A 124 -15.71 -6.37 -3.22
C GLN A 124 -16.93 -7.23 -3.59
N THR A 125 -18.08 -6.77 -3.13
CA THR A 125 -19.36 -7.32 -3.54
C THR A 125 -19.85 -6.56 -4.77
N LYS A 126 -20.73 -7.19 -5.55
CA LYS A 126 -21.38 -6.54 -6.70
C LYS A 126 -22.23 -5.31 -6.32
N PHE A 127 -22.32 -4.99 -5.02
CA PHE A 127 -23.11 -3.88 -4.48
C PHE A 127 -22.27 -2.81 -3.75
N ASP A 128 -20.95 -2.91 -3.78
CA ASP A 128 -20.04 -1.94 -3.12
C ASP A 128 -20.23 -0.50 -3.63
N ARG A 129 -20.61 -0.35 -4.90
CA ARG A 129 -20.96 0.95 -5.48
C ARG A 129 -22.11 1.64 -4.72
N LEU A 130 -23.08 0.88 -4.23
CA LEU A 130 -24.20 1.44 -3.48
C LEU A 130 -23.74 2.08 -2.17
N VAL A 131 -22.75 1.46 -1.51
CA VAL A 131 -22.12 2.01 -0.30
C VAL A 131 -21.26 3.23 -0.64
N THR A 132 -20.42 3.13 -1.67
CA THR A 132 -19.56 4.23 -2.12
C THR A 132 -20.36 5.47 -2.51
N ASN A 133 -21.52 5.29 -3.15
CA ASN A 133 -22.41 6.37 -3.54
C ASN A 133 -23.40 6.78 -2.43
N SER A 134 -23.17 6.34 -1.20
CA SER A 134 -24.02 6.65 -0.04
C SER A 134 -25.51 6.34 -0.23
N ARG A 135 -25.85 5.32 -1.02
CA ARG A 135 -27.22 4.86 -1.23
C ARG A 135 -27.67 3.92 -0.12
N ILE A 136 -26.70 3.25 0.51
CA ILE A 136 -26.89 2.34 1.63
C ILE A 136 -25.62 2.36 2.48
N THR A 137 -25.72 2.17 3.78
CA THR A 137 -24.54 2.02 4.65
C THR A 137 -24.00 0.59 4.57
N GLN A 138 -22.72 0.40 4.92
CA GLN A 138 -22.12 -0.95 4.96
C GLN A 138 -22.92 -1.88 5.91
N LYS A 139 -23.36 -1.37 7.05
CA LYS A 139 -24.14 -2.14 8.02
C LYS A 139 -25.50 -2.59 7.46
N GLU A 140 -26.16 -1.74 6.70
CA GLU A 140 -27.42 -2.08 6.03
C GLU A 140 -27.21 -3.10 4.91
N LEU A 141 -26.12 -2.99 4.15
CA LEU A 141 -25.75 -3.97 3.13
C LEU A 141 -25.49 -5.35 3.76
N ASP A 142 -24.74 -5.40 4.87
CA ASP A 142 -24.43 -6.63 5.59
C ASP A 142 -25.72 -7.26 6.17
N ASN A 143 -26.64 -6.45 6.68
CA ASN A 143 -27.94 -6.91 7.15
C ASN A 143 -28.79 -7.48 6.00
N ALA A 144 -28.83 -6.81 4.84
CA ALA A 144 -29.56 -7.30 3.66
C ALA A 144 -29.01 -8.65 3.18
N ILE A 145 -27.67 -8.81 3.17
CA ILE A 145 -27.02 -10.08 2.84
C ILE A 145 -27.41 -11.19 3.83
N ALA A 146 -27.40 -10.88 5.13
CA ALA A 146 -27.75 -11.84 6.17
C ALA A 146 -29.22 -12.28 6.08
N GLU A 147 -30.11 -11.36 5.72
CA GLU A 147 -31.54 -11.61 5.57
C GLU A 147 -31.83 -12.45 4.32
N SER A 148 -31.22 -12.12 3.19
CA SER A 148 -31.35 -12.91 1.95
C SER A 148 -30.89 -14.36 2.14
N ARG A 149 -29.84 -14.60 2.92
CA ARG A 149 -29.35 -15.95 3.24
C ARG A 149 -30.36 -16.79 4.06
N LYS A 150 -31.31 -16.16 4.74
CA LYS A 150 -32.38 -16.86 5.45
C LYS A 150 -33.51 -17.33 4.54
N GLY A 151 -33.46 -17.01 3.25
CA GLY A 151 -34.40 -17.50 2.24
C GLY A 151 -35.79 -16.85 2.28
N VAL A 152 -35.96 -15.72 3.00
CA VAL A 152 -37.26 -15.05 3.17
C VAL A 152 -37.59 -14.18 1.93
N SER A 153 -36.60 -13.59 1.29
CA SER A 153 -36.77 -12.73 0.13
C SER A 153 -35.49 -12.71 -0.73
N ASP A 154 -35.66 -12.42 -2.00
CA ASP A 154 -34.55 -12.14 -2.92
C ASP A 154 -33.79 -10.89 -2.47
N PHE A 155 -32.46 -10.93 -2.63
CA PHE A 155 -31.58 -9.86 -2.14
C PHE A 155 -31.90 -8.49 -2.76
N GLU A 156 -32.20 -8.45 -4.06
CA GLU A 156 -32.53 -7.21 -4.76
C GLU A 156 -33.86 -6.64 -4.28
N SER A 157 -34.85 -7.49 -4.01
CA SER A 157 -36.11 -7.10 -3.41
C SER A 157 -35.93 -6.49 -2.02
N ILE A 158 -35.06 -7.05 -1.19
CA ILE A 158 -34.74 -6.47 0.12
C ILE A 158 -34.15 -5.06 -0.01
N LEU A 159 -33.21 -4.86 -0.96
CA LEU A 159 -32.61 -3.55 -1.21
C LEU A 159 -33.67 -2.51 -1.66
N ILE A 160 -34.59 -2.91 -2.53
CA ILE A 160 -35.61 -2.01 -3.08
C ILE A 160 -36.68 -1.71 -2.04
N GLU A 161 -37.27 -2.75 -1.43
CA GLU A 161 -38.46 -2.60 -0.61
C GLU A 161 -38.12 -2.07 0.80
N ARG A 162 -37.07 -2.60 1.42
CA ARG A 162 -36.71 -2.23 2.78
C ARG A 162 -35.76 -1.05 2.85
N TYR A 163 -34.72 -1.03 2.04
CA TYR A 163 -33.71 0.01 2.07
C TYR A 163 -33.94 1.13 1.04
N LYS A 164 -35.03 1.04 0.25
CA LYS A 164 -35.45 2.05 -0.72
C LYS A 164 -34.37 2.41 -1.74
N VAL A 165 -33.48 1.45 -2.03
CA VAL A 165 -32.44 1.64 -3.05
C VAL A 165 -33.07 1.64 -4.45
N PRO A 166 -32.86 2.68 -5.28
CA PRO A 166 -33.43 2.71 -6.62
C PRO A 166 -32.93 1.55 -7.48
N LYS A 167 -33.83 0.88 -8.21
CA LYS A 167 -33.49 -0.24 -9.10
C LYS A 167 -32.39 0.13 -10.11
N LEU A 168 -32.40 1.36 -10.59
CA LEU A 168 -31.37 1.91 -11.48
C LEU A 168 -29.97 1.87 -10.85
N GLU A 169 -29.84 2.22 -9.57
CA GLU A 169 -28.53 2.19 -8.88
C GLU A 169 -28.02 0.76 -8.64
N ILE A 170 -28.94 -0.17 -8.39
CA ILE A 170 -28.62 -1.60 -8.29
C ILE A 170 -28.07 -2.09 -9.64
N GLY A 171 -28.77 -1.79 -10.73
CA GLY A 171 -28.35 -2.15 -12.09
C GLY A 171 -26.99 -1.55 -12.46
N LYS A 172 -26.75 -0.27 -12.16
CA LYS A 172 -25.46 0.39 -12.37
C LYS A 172 -24.33 -0.26 -11.54
N SER A 173 -24.64 -0.71 -10.33
CA SER A 173 -23.65 -1.40 -9.47
C SER A 173 -23.27 -2.76 -10.06
N LEU A 174 -24.24 -3.54 -10.53
CA LEU A 174 -24.02 -4.81 -11.21
C LEU A 174 -23.22 -4.64 -12.50
N ALA A 175 -23.58 -3.68 -13.34
CA ALA A 175 -22.88 -3.37 -14.57
C ALA A 175 -21.41 -3.03 -14.34
N GLN A 176 -21.11 -2.22 -13.32
CA GLN A 176 -19.75 -1.88 -12.95
C GLN A 176 -18.96 -3.11 -12.48
N PHE A 177 -19.57 -3.94 -11.66
CA PHE A 177 -18.93 -5.16 -11.14
C PHE A 177 -18.59 -6.14 -12.26
N HIS A 178 -19.53 -6.34 -13.19
CA HIS A 178 -19.37 -7.24 -14.33
C HIS A 178 -18.64 -6.60 -15.52
N LYS A 179 -18.21 -5.32 -15.40
CA LYS A 179 -17.53 -4.56 -16.45
C LYS A 179 -18.30 -4.52 -17.79
N CYS A 180 -19.60 -4.44 -17.72
CA CYS A 180 -20.48 -4.32 -18.89
C CYS A 180 -21.19 -2.94 -18.88
N PRO A 181 -21.59 -2.41 -20.05
CA PRO A 181 -22.39 -1.20 -20.11
C PRO A 181 -23.77 -1.42 -19.46
N TYR A 182 -24.25 -0.43 -18.73
CA TYR A 182 -25.63 -0.43 -18.26
C TYR A 182 -26.52 0.17 -19.38
N ILE A 183 -27.51 -0.59 -19.78
CA ILE A 183 -28.52 -0.16 -20.77
C ILE A 183 -29.81 0.03 -20.00
N GLU A 184 -30.40 1.23 -20.09
CA GLU A 184 -31.67 1.59 -19.46
C GLU A 184 -32.85 0.94 -20.18
#